data_e364f8a3129073e67f7810c20ff2f551
#
_entry.id   e364f8a3129073e67f7810c20ff2f551
#
_cell.length_a   1.000
_cell.length_b   1.000
_cell.length_c   1.000
_cell.angle_alpha   90.00
_cell.angle_beta   90.00
_cell.angle_gamma   90.00
#
_symmetry.space_group_name_H-M   'P 1'
#
loop_
_entity.id
_entity.type
_entity.pdbx_description
1 polymer ?
#
loop_
_entity_poly.entity_id
_entity_poly.type
_entity_poly.pdbx_seq_one_letter_code
_entity_poly.pdbx_strand_id
1 'polypeptide(L)'
;LGFCSGSKGDPIFQEDFGSGNGTGNPLAAGVTNYTYVVGDPQDGQYTISDQISQQINTWHNALPNTTASNGRALVVNADYTAGLFYQTPISGLCENASYEFSAYLMNIFNSSTGACPGTGIPINVRFEIWNATDTQLLKQGSTGDIAGSSNAFWEQYAMTFQSQAGQNSIILKMFNNSDGGCGNDLAIDDIIFRSCGDLTTISPINSSENEISICEENLPQTINLEANPDFSIYSDHYYQWQRSNDGETWNDIPGANQAQFSTSSISTDTYFRVQVAEDPVNLDDNLCSTFSEAFYVEVIPTPPTPSS
;
A
#
# COMPACT_ATOMS: atom_id res chain seq x y z
N LEU A 1 -5.99 -6.96 12.26
CA LEU A 1 -5.55 -6.55 10.91
C LEU A 1 -6.74 -6.02 10.11
N GLY A 2 -6.49 -5.08 9.22
CA GLY A 2 -7.49 -4.53 8.31
C GLY A 2 -6.87 -3.58 7.31
N PHE A 3 -7.42 -3.57 6.10
CA PHE A 3 -7.02 -2.66 5.04
C PHE A 3 -7.54 -1.25 5.30
N CYS A 4 -6.87 -0.26 4.73
CA CYS A 4 -7.41 1.07 4.55
C CYS A 4 -8.71 0.98 3.73
N SER A 5 -9.80 1.46 4.28
CA SER A 5 -11.11 1.48 3.62
C SER A 5 -11.27 2.64 2.64
N GLY A 6 -10.42 3.64 2.73
CA GLY A 6 -10.47 4.85 1.92
C GLY A 6 -9.38 4.92 0.86
N SER A 7 -8.95 6.13 0.57
CA SER A 7 -7.91 6.43 -0.41
C SER A 7 -6.52 6.12 0.13
N LYS A 8 -5.63 5.66 -0.75
CA LYS A 8 -4.26 5.32 -0.42
C LYS A 8 -3.31 6.27 -1.14
N GLY A 9 -2.35 6.81 -0.40
CA GLY A 9 -1.31 7.68 -0.94
C GLY A 9 -0.14 6.91 -1.53
N ASP A 10 0.86 7.65 -1.97
CA ASP A 10 2.11 7.08 -2.46
C ASP A 10 2.88 6.39 -1.31
N PRO A 11 3.63 5.32 -1.60
CA PRO A 11 4.43 4.63 -0.60
C PRO A 11 5.50 5.54 0.01
N ILE A 12 5.55 5.61 1.36
CA ILE A 12 6.68 6.17 2.12
C ILE A 12 7.83 5.15 2.16
N PHE A 13 7.46 3.87 2.24
CA PHE A 13 8.38 2.75 2.25
C PHE A 13 7.83 1.63 1.38
N GLN A 14 8.71 1.02 0.59
CA GLN A 14 8.41 -0.17 -0.21
C GLN A 14 9.62 -1.09 -0.25
N GLU A 15 9.38 -2.40 -0.05
CA GLU A 15 10.37 -3.46 -0.24
C GLU A 15 9.74 -4.57 -1.08
N ASP A 16 10.28 -4.77 -2.27
CA ASP A 16 9.85 -5.79 -3.24
C ASP A 16 10.92 -6.88 -3.46
N PHE A 17 11.99 -6.86 -2.68
CA PHE A 17 13.15 -7.75 -2.75
C PHE A 17 13.82 -7.84 -4.13
N GLY A 18 13.47 -6.92 -5.03
CA GLY A 18 14.05 -6.79 -6.36
C GLY A 18 13.52 -7.79 -7.38
N SER A 19 14.16 -7.83 -8.53
CA SER A 19 13.74 -8.63 -9.67
C SER A 19 14.93 -9.30 -10.37
N GLY A 20 14.64 -10.27 -11.25
CA GLY A 20 15.61 -10.97 -12.07
C GLY A 20 15.78 -12.43 -11.66
N ASN A 21 16.56 -13.18 -12.42
CA ASN A 21 16.72 -14.63 -12.26
C ASN A 21 17.66 -14.98 -11.09
N GLY A 22 17.31 -16.04 -10.40
CA GLY A 22 18.12 -16.63 -9.34
C GLY A 22 18.11 -15.84 -8.04
N THR A 23 19.07 -16.12 -7.17
CA THR A 23 19.17 -15.55 -5.82
C THR A 23 19.61 -14.10 -5.85
N GLY A 24 18.91 -13.25 -5.07
CA GLY A 24 19.24 -11.84 -4.83
C GLY A 24 20.31 -11.65 -3.75
N ASN A 25 20.68 -10.39 -3.49
CA ASN A 25 21.63 -10.06 -2.42
C ASN A 25 21.05 -10.28 -1.02
N PRO A 26 21.88 -10.51 0.00
CA PRO A 26 21.40 -10.58 1.37
C PRO A 26 20.76 -9.26 1.82
N LEU A 27 19.85 -9.37 2.80
CA LEU A 27 19.31 -8.19 3.49
C LEU A 27 20.43 -7.42 4.20
N ALA A 28 20.21 -6.13 4.41
CA ALA A 28 21.15 -5.30 5.17
C ALA A 28 21.31 -5.83 6.61
N ALA A 29 22.45 -5.54 7.21
CA ALA A 29 22.72 -5.95 8.59
C ALA A 29 21.65 -5.39 9.55
N GLY A 30 21.15 -6.26 10.44
CA GLY A 30 20.14 -5.90 11.43
C GLY A 30 18.69 -6.00 10.97
N VAL A 31 18.43 -6.27 9.68
CA VAL A 31 17.05 -6.44 9.17
C VAL A 31 16.43 -7.75 9.60
N THR A 32 17.22 -8.78 9.84
CA THR A 32 16.76 -10.10 10.27
C THR A 32 17.73 -10.75 11.25
N ASN A 33 17.23 -11.69 12.06
CA ASN A 33 18.04 -12.57 12.91
C ASN A 33 18.42 -13.88 12.19
N TYR A 34 17.89 -14.11 10.99
CA TYR A 34 18.15 -15.31 10.19
C TYR A 34 19.45 -15.19 9.39
N THR A 35 20.04 -16.33 9.05
CA THR A 35 21.28 -16.39 8.28
C THR A 35 20.99 -16.49 6.78
N TYR A 36 21.59 -15.63 5.98
CA TYR A 36 21.46 -15.67 4.52
C TYR A 36 22.19 -16.85 3.90
N VAL A 37 21.54 -17.48 2.91
CA VAL A 37 22.14 -18.52 2.07
C VAL A 37 21.78 -18.31 0.60
N VAL A 38 22.64 -18.81 -0.29
CA VAL A 38 22.36 -18.96 -1.72
C VAL A 38 21.68 -20.32 -1.94
N GLY A 39 20.53 -20.34 -2.59
CA GLY A 39 19.74 -21.55 -2.78
C GLY A 39 18.74 -21.77 -1.64
N ASP A 40 18.33 -23.03 -1.43
CA ASP A 40 17.28 -23.37 -0.47
C ASP A 40 17.75 -23.23 0.97
N PRO A 41 17.05 -22.44 1.82
CA PRO A 41 17.44 -22.25 3.22
C PRO A 41 17.09 -23.46 4.09
N GLN A 42 17.89 -23.70 5.12
CA GLN A 42 17.62 -24.61 6.23
C GLN A 42 17.03 -23.86 7.41
N ASP A 43 16.60 -24.57 8.47
CA ASP A 43 16.04 -24.00 9.69
C ASP A 43 16.89 -22.82 10.20
N GLY A 44 16.28 -21.67 10.46
CA GLY A 44 16.96 -20.45 10.88
C GLY A 44 17.69 -19.70 9.76
N GLN A 45 17.44 -20.04 8.49
CA GLN A 45 18.05 -19.40 7.33
C GLN A 45 17.00 -18.75 6.43
N TYR A 46 17.45 -17.84 5.57
CA TYR A 46 16.65 -17.22 4.53
C TYR A 46 17.42 -17.07 3.22
N THR A 47 16.68 -16.91 2.15
CA THR A 47 17.19 -16.50 0.84
C THR A 47 16.27 -15.44 0.23
N ILE A 48 16.76 -14.71 -0.78
CA ILE A 48 15.96 -13.85 -1.63
C ILE A 48 15.99 -14.47 -3.02
N SER A 49 14.84 -14.90 -3.56
CA SER A 49 14.82 -15.75 -4.75
C SER A 49 13.59 -15.50 -5.62
N ASP A 50 13.75 -15.74 -6.93
CA ASP A 50 12.67 -15.81 -7.93
C ASP A 50 11.94 -17.16 -7.91
N GLN A 51 12.34 -18.09 -7.04
CA GLN A 51 11.73 -19.39 -6.82
C GLN A 51 11.56 -19.64 -5.32
N ILE A 52 10.53 -20.40 -4.94
CA ILE A 52 10.34 -20.81 -3.55
C ILE A 52 11.42 -21.82 -3.18
N SER A 53 11.61 -22.87 -3.99
CA SER A 53 12.60 -23.92 -3.76
C SER A 53 13.07 -24.52 -5.08
N GLN A 54 14.32 -25.00 -5.08
CA GLN A 54 14.90 -25.79 -6.18
C GLN A 54 14.97 -27.28 -5.86
N GLN A 55 15.16 -27.66 -4.60
CA GLN A 55 15.46 -29.04 -4.19
C GLN A 55 14.59 -29.55 -3.04
N ILE A 56 13.95 -28.68 -2.27
CA ILE A 56 13.08 -29.08 -1.14
C ILE A 56 11.74 -29.58 -1.70
N ASN A 57 11.57 -30.86 -1.78
CA ASN A 57 10.41 -31.50 -2.41
C ASN A 57 9.11 -31.41 -1.58
N THR A 58 9.17 -30.90 -0.36
CA THR A 58 8.02 -30.63 0.53
C THR A 58 7.46 -29.23 0.37
N TRP A 59 8.17 -28.35 -0.33
CA TRP A 59 7.75 -26.99 -0.64
C TRP A 59 7.22 -26.89 -2.07
N HIS A 60 6.52 -25.79 -2.35
CA HIS A 60 6.26 -25.39 -3.73
C HIS A 60 7.58 -24.99 -4.41
N ASN A 61 7.66 -25.13 -5.73
CA ASN A 61 8.87 -24.79 -6.48
C ASN A 61 8.79 -23.35 -7.02
N ALA A 62 7.73 -23.07 -7.80
CA ALA A 62 7.58 -21.80 -8.48
C ALA A 62 7.04 -20.72 -7.54
N LEU A 63 7.63 -19.54 -7.62
CA LEU A 63 7.13 -18.34 -6.96
C LEU A 63 6.07 -17.68 -7.86
N PRO A 64 4.78 -17.60 -7.45
CA PRO A 64 3.80 -16.83 -8.19
C PRO A 64 4.14 -15.34 -8.18
N ASN A 65 3.80 -14.61 -9.24
CA ASN A 65 3.95 -13.16 -9.24
C ASN A 65 3.01 -12.50 -8.21
N THR A 66 3.49 -11.46 -7.57
CA THR A 66 2.68 -10.49 -6.81
C THR A 66 2.27 -9.34 -7.74
N THR A 67 2.85 -8.16 -7.57
CA THR A 67 2.60 -6.97 -8.41
C THR A 67 3.54 -6.89 -9.62
N ALA A 68 4.78 -7.41 -9.49
CA ALA A 68 5.78 -7.39 -10.54
C ALA A 68 5.98 -8.77 -11.19
N SER A 69 6.17 -8.81 -12.51
CA SER A 69 6.63 -10.00 -13.21
C SER A 69 8.12 -10.23 -12.97
N ASN A 70 8.55 -11.47 -12.75
CA ASN A 70 9.92 -11.85 -12.41
C ASN A 70 10.45 -11.21 -11.12
N GLY A 71 9.56 -10.91 -10.17
CA GLY A 71 9.92 -10.47 -8.84
C GLY A 71 10.64 -11.57 -8.05
N ARG A 72 11.40 -11.15 -7.03
CA ARG A 72 11.93 -12.02 -5.99
C ARG A 72 11.11 -11.84 -4.73
N ALA A 73 11.18 -12.83 -3.85
CA ALA A 73 10.60 -12.74 -2.51
C ALA A 73 11.64 -13.12 -1.45
N LEU A 74 11.40 -12.68 -0.22
CA LEU A 74 12.10 -13.20 0.94
C LEU A 74 11.50 -14.57 1.30
N VAL A 75 12.30 -15.62 1.19
CA VAL A 75 11.94 -17.00 1.54
C VAL A 75 12.65 -17.39 2.83
N VAL A 76 11.88 -17.76 3.84
CA VAL A 76 12.35 -18.02 5.20
C VAL A 76 12.01 -19.46 5.58
N ASN A 77 13.05 -20.23 5.97
CA ASN A 77 12.86 -21.50 6.66
C ASN A 77 12.87 -21.21 8.16
N ALA A 78 11.71 -21.41 8.80
CA ALA A 78 11.52 -21.04 10.19
C ALA A 78 12.45 -21.77 11.14
N ASP A 79 12.92 -21.08 12.16
CA ASP A 79 13.62 -21.69 13.28
C ASP A 79 12.62 -22.44 14.18
N TYR A 80 13.11 -23.34 15.03
CA TYR A 80 12.31 -24.11 15.97
C TYR A 80 11.59 -23.28 17.04
N THR A 81 11.98 -22.04 17.20
CA THR A 81 11.34 -21.07 18.11
C THR A 81 10.81 -19.88 17.35
N ALA A 82 9.73 -19.27 17.84
CA ALA A 82 9.19 -18.03 17.28
C ALA A 82 10.30 -16.98 17.14
N GLY A 83 10.43 -16.39 15.94
CA GLY A 83 11.57 -15.55 15.60
C GLY A 83 11.24 -14.33 14.77
N LEU A 84 12.07 -13.30 14.98
CA LEU A 84 12.08 -12.09 14.15
C LEU A 84 12.71 -12.41 12.79
N PHE A 85 11.93 -12.43 11.74
CA PHE A 85 12.45 -12.71 10.40
C PHE A 85 12.66 -11.45 9.56
N TYR A 86 12.02 -10.32 9.93
CA TYR A 86 12.20 -9.05 9.22
C TYR A 86 11.97 -7.87 10.16
N GLN A 87 12.82 -6.85 10.08
CA GLN A 87 12.55 -5.53 10.66
C GLN A 87 13.20 -4.43 9.83
N THR A 88 12.59 -3.25 9.86
CA THR A 88 13.12 -2.08 9.16
C THR A 88 12.68 -0.80 9.84
N PRO A 89 13.57 0.23 9.96
CA PRO A 89 13.14 1.56 10.30
C PRO A 89 12.41 2.19 9.09
N ILE A 90 11.33 2.91 9.37
CA ILE A 90 10.60 3.70 8.40
C ILE A 90 10.62 5.14 8.89
N SER A 91 11.13 6.05 8.07
CA SER A 91 11.23 7.48 8.34
C SER A 91 10.44 8.30 7.32
N GLY A 92 10.24 9.58 7.59
CA GLY A 92 9.46 10.45 6.71
C GLY A 92 7.96 10.38 6.96
N LEU A 93 7.55 9.87 8.13
CA LEU A 93 6.16 9.96 8.55
C LEU A 93 5.82 11.41 8.91
N CYS A 94 4.61 11.81 8.60
CA CYS A 94 4.01 13.03 9.11
C CYS A 94 3.34 12.78 10.44
N GLU A 95 3.27 13.81 11.27
CA GLU A 95 2.54 13.79 12.51
C GLU A 95 1.03 13.76 12.26
N ASN A 96 0.27 13.13 13.15
CA ASN A 96 -1.19 13.10 13.11
C ASN A 96 -1.74 12.64 11.75
N ALA A 97 -1.13 11.66 11.16
CA ALA A 97 -1.50 11.09 9.88
C ALA A 97 -1.80 9.61 10.00
N SER A 98 -2.77 9.13 9.24
CA SER A 98 -3.13 7.73 9.18
C SER A 98 -2.40 7.01 8.05
N TYR A 99 -1.98 5.79 8.31
CA TYR A 99 -1.17 4.95 7.42
C TYR A 99 -1.75 3.54 7.29
N GLU A 100 -1.47 2.90 6.18
CA GLU A 100 -1.60 1.47 5.96
C GLU A 100 -0.23 0.83 5.80
N PHE A 101 0.05 -0.18 6.60
CA PHE A 101 1.05 -1.19 6.32
C PHE A 101 0.39 -2.35 5.58
N SER A 102 1.00 -2.89 4.54
CA SER A 102 0.56 -4.12 3.88
C SER A 102 1.74 -4.96 3.39
N ALA A 103 1.53 -6.28 3.31
CA ALA A 103 2.49 -7.23 2.73
C ALA A 103 1.75 -8.45 2.18
N TYR A 104 2.35 -9.13 1.19
CA TYR A 104 1.92 -10.44 0.73
C TYR A 104 2.67 -11.53 1.49
N LEU A 105 1.95 -12.52 1.98
CA LEU A 105 2.48 -13.68 2.67
C LEU A 105 2.03 -14.98 2.01
N MET A 106 2.85 -16.01 2.12
CA MET A 106 2.56 -17.36 1.65
C MET A 106 3.13 -18.38 2.61
N ASN A 107 2.33 -19.39 3.00
CA ASN A 107 2.86 -20.63 3.53
C ASN A 107 3.41 -21.46 2.37
N ILE A 108 4.70 -21.76 2.37
CA ILE A 108 5.37 -22.40 1.24
C ILE A 108 5.34 -23.93 1.28
N PHE A 109 4.79 -24.54 2.34
CA PHE A 109 4.59 -25.98 2.41
C PHE A 109 3.53 -26.44 1.42
N ASN A 110 3.91 -27.44 0.57
CA ASN A 110 3.00 -28.08 -0.39
C ASN A 110 2.27 -29.25 0.28
N SER A 111 1.03 -29.04 0.69
CA SER A 111 0.22 -30.04 1.38
C SER A 111 -0.11 -31.26 0.54
N SER A 112 -0.01 -31.20 -0.79
CA SER A 112 -0.23 -32.36 -1.69
C SER A 112 0.87 -33.39 -1.62
N THR A 113 2.02 -33.08 -1.03
CA THR A 113 3.13 -34.02 -0.87
C THR A 113 2.85 -35.08 0.20
N GLY A 114 1.96 -34.78 1.17
CA GLY A 114 1.69 -35.65 2.31
C GLY A 114 2.87 -35.84 3.27
N ALA A 115 3.91 -35.00 3.16
CA ALA A 115 5.12 -35.12 3.96
C ALA A 115 4.91 -34.79 5.44
N CYS A 116 3.98 -33.85 5.73
CA CYS A 116 3.57 -33.53 7.08
C CYS A 116 2.14 -34.03 7.36
N PRO A 117 1.76 -34.25 8.63
CA PRO A 117 0.38 -34.49 8.98
C PRO A 117 -0.54 -33.34 8.56
N GLY A 118 -1.65 -33.65 7.88
CA GLY A 118 -2.61 -32.63 7.42
C GLY A 118 -1.97 -31.62 6.47
N THR A 119 -2.11 -30.34 6.80
CA THR A 119 -1.56 -29.21 6.03
C THR A 119 -0.20 -28.71 6.56
N GLY A 120 0.45 -29.49 7.41
CA GLY A 120 1.66 -29.07 8.13
C GLY A 120 1.39 -28.07 9.25
N ILE A 121 2.43 -27.62 9.92
CA ILE A 121 2.36 -26.52 10.89
C ILE A 121 2.06 -25.24 10.13
N PRO A 122 0.98 -24.49 10.47
CA PRO A 122 0.66 -23.24 9.81
C PRO A 122 1.70 -22.16 10.13
N ILE A 123 1.93 -21.21 9.24
CA ILE A 123 2.60 -19.97 9.59
C ILE A 123 1.61 -19.07 10.33
N ASN A 124 2.13 -18.27 11.27
CA ASN A 124 1.36 -17.27 12.00
C ASN A 124 2.24 -16.04 12.19
N VAL A 125 1.98 -14.99 11.42
CA VAL A 125 2.85 -13.82 11.40
C VAL A 125 2.25 -12.70 12.24
N ARG A 126 3.05 -12.17 13.17
CA ARG A 126 2.73 -10.99 13.94
C ARG A 126 3.50 -9.79 13.38
N PHE A 127 2.76 -8.73 13.05
CA PHE A 127 3.29 -7.43 12.69
C PHE A 127 3.28 -6.52 13.91
N GLU A 128 4.38 -5.81 14.12
CA GLU A 128 4.52 -4.84 15.20
C GLU A 128 5.08 -3.52 14.66
N ILE A 129 4.51 -2.42 15.11
CA ILE A 129 5.01 -1.07 14.88
C ILE A 129 5.49 -0.53 16.23
N TRP A 130 6.78 -0.21 16.29
CA TRP A 130 7.46 0.32 17.45
C TRP A 130 7.87 1.77 17.25
N ASN A 131 8.07 2.52 18.35
CA ASN A 131 8.66 3.84 18.25
C ASN A 131 10.10 3.76 17.73
N ALA A 132 10.66 4.89 17.27
CA ALA A 132 11.99 4.95 16.65
C ALA A 132 13.14 4.51 17.57
N THR A 133 12.95 4.54 18.89
CA THR A 133 13.96 4.11 19.89
C THR A 133 13.82 2.66 20.31
N ASP A 134 12.87 1.92 19.72
CA ASP A 134 12.61 0.50 20.03
C ASP A 134 12.27 0.24 21.50
N THR A 135 11.59 1.17 22.13
CA THR A 135 11.27 1.10 23.57
C THR A 135 9.78 0.97 23.87
N GLN A 136 8.92 1.29 22.88
CA GLN A 136 7.47 1.27 23.05
C GLN A 136 6.80 0.66 21.81
N LEU A 137 5.99 -0.39 22.05
CA LEU A 137 5.08 -0.94 21.05
C LEU A 137 3.91 0.04 20.84
N LEU A 138 3.68 0.44 19.60
CA LEU A 138 2.62 1.38 19.21
C LEU A 138 1.39 0.66 18.68
N LYS A 139 1.60 -0.38 17.86
CA LYS A 139 0.55 -1.18 17.23
C LYS A 139 1.03 -2.60 16.98
N GLN A 140 0.11 -3.55 17.05
CA GLN A 140 0.39 -4.92 16.63
C GLN A 140 -0.85 -5.56 16.01
N GLY A 141 -0.64 -6.56 15.19
CA GLY A 141 -1.67 -7.40 14.61
C GLY A 141 -1.10 -8.74 14.18
N SER A 142 -1.93 -9.78 14.13
CA SER A 142 -1.54 -11.12 13.70
C SER A 142 -2.40 -11.58 12.55
N THR A 143 -1.80 -12.34 11.62
CA THR A 143 -2.52 -12.97 10.50
C THR A 143 -3.50 -14.03 10.97
N GLY A 144 -3.28 -14.62 12.16
CA GLY A 144 -3.81 -15.93 12.49
C GLY A 144 -3.04 -17.03 11.75
N ASP A 145 -3.56 -18.24 11.79
CA ASP A 145 -2.92 -19.40 11.17
C ASP A 145 -3.16 -19.44 9.66
N ILE A 146 -2.07 -19.50 8.89
CA ILE A 146 -2.08 -19.67 7.43
C ILE A 146 -1.59 -21.08 7.13
N ALA A 147 -2.50 -21.96 6.76
CA ALA A 147 -2.21 -23.37 6.50
C ALA A 147 -1.43 -23.57 5.19
N GLY A 148 -0.64 -24.65 5.12
CA GLY A 148 -0.09 -25.10 3.85
C GLY A 148 -1.17 -25.51 2.85
N SER A 149 -0.91 -25.35 1.57
CA SER A 149 -1.89 -25.58 0.49
C SER A 149 -1.34 -26.46 -0.61
N SER A 150 -2.22 -26.97 -1.50
CA SER A 150 -1.81 -27.75 -2.67
C SER A 150 -1.29 -26.89 -3.84
N ASN A 151 -1.56 -25.60 -3.80
CA ASN A 151 -1.08 -24.64 -4.81
C ASN A 151 -0.44 -23.44 -4.13
N ALA A 152 0.68 -22.95 -4.66
CA ALA A 152 1.29 -21.73 -4.18
C ALA A 152 0.39 -20.52 -4.51
N PHE A 153 0.05 -19.71 -3.52
CA PHE A 153 -0.68 -18.46 -3.71
C PHE A 153 -0.32 -17.43 -2.64
N TRP A 154 -0.37 -16.17 -3.04
CA TRP A 154 -0.16 -15.05 -2.14
C TRP A 154 -1.47 -14.63 -1.48
N GLU A 155 -1.40 -14.28 -0.22
CA GLU A 155 -2.48 -13.64 0.53
C GLU A 155 -1.97 -12.32 1.10
N GLN A 156 -2.72 -11.24 0.86
CA GLN A 156 -2.33 -9.92 1.33
C GLN A 156 -2.91 -9.64 2.71
N TYR A 157 -2.07 -9.12 3.59
CA TYR A 157 -2.42 -8.67 4.93
C TYR A 157 -2.12 -7.19 5.09
N ALA A 158 -2.93 -6.50 5.88
CA ALA A 158 -2.74 -5.08 6.14
C ALA A 158 -3.09 -4.71 7.58
N MET A 159 -2.51 -3.62 8.05
CA MET A 159 -2.78 -3.02 9.35
C MET A 159 -2.73 -1.51 9.23
N THR A 160 -3.76 -0.82 9.75
CA THR A 160 -3.78 0.63 9.83
C THR A 160 -3.10 1.12 11.10
N PHE A 161 -2.43 2.25 11.02
CA PHE A 161 -1.70 2.90 12.10
C PHE A 161 -1.87 4.41 12.01
N GLN A 162 -2.03 5.10 13.14
CA GLN A 162 -2.06 6.55 13.21
C GLN A 162 -0.82 7.05 13.95
N SER A 163 -0.04 7.91 13.30
CA SER A 163 1.09 8.60 13.92
C SER A 163 0.60 9.66 14.91
N GLN A 164 1.42 9.95 15.90
CA GLN A 164 1.12 10.97 16.89
C GLN A 164 2.00 12.20 16.72
N ALA A 165 1.72 13.26 17.47
CA ALA A 165 2.56 14.45 17.47
C ALA A 165 4.01 14.10 17.82
N GLY A 166 4.97 14.62 17.04
CA GLY A 166 6.40 14.36 17.17
C GLY A 166 6.88 13.01 16.61
N GLN A 167 5.99 12.21 16.03
CA GLN A 167 6.31 10.87 15.54
C GLN A 167 6.56 10.87 14.03
N ASN A 168 7.82 11.02 13.63
CA ASN A 168 8.25 11.07 12.24
C ASN A 168 8.98 9.81 11.75
N SER A 169 9.16 8.83 12.63
CA SER A 169 9.77 7.54 12.30
C SER A 169 9.30 6.44 13.25
N ILE A 170 9.31 5.20 12.74
CA ILE A 170 8.92 3.98 13.44
C ILE A 170 9.87 2.85 13.10
N ILE A 171 9.74 1.72 13.80
CA ILE A 171 10.33 0.44 13.40
C ILE A 171 9.21 -0.56 13.15
N LEU A 172 9.16 -1.10 11.93
CA LEU A 172 8.30 -2.22 11.59
C LEU A 172 9.03 -3.52 11.89
N LYS A 173 8.37 -4.44 12.59
CA LYS A 173 8.90 -5.78 12.91
C LYS A 173 7.90 -6.86 12.53
N MET A 174 8.43 -8.00 12.07
CA MET A 174 7.65 -9.17 11.70
C MET A 174 8.19 -10.41 12.36
N PHE A 175 7.33 -11.11 13.09
CA PHE A 175 7.65 -12.32 13.80
C PHE A 175 6.85 -13.50 13.25
N ASN A 176 7.49 -14.64 13.09
CA ASN A 176 6.77 -15.89 12.96
C ASN A 176 6.49 -16.43 14.38
N ASN A 177 5.21 -16.52 14.75
CA ASN A 177 4.80 -16.91 16.09
C ASN A 177 4.72 -18.43 16.29
N SER A 178 4.65 -19.20 15.19
CA SER A 178 4.55 -20.65 15.27
C SER A 178 5.89 -21.28 15.62
N ASP A 179 5.84 -22.43 16.29
CA ASP A 179 7.01 -23.26 16.54
C ASP A 179 7.43 -23.96 15.25
N GLY A 180 8.73 -24.19 15.07
CA GLY A 180 9.27 -24.93 13.94
C GLY A 180 8.92 -26.40 13.95
N GLY A 181 9.16 -27.07 12.83
CA GLY A 181 8.89 -28.49 12.64
C GLY A 181 8.48 -28.82 11.21
N CYS A 182 7.50 -29.68 11.02
CA CYS A 182 7.04 -30.06 9.70
C CYS A 182 6.08 -29.00 9.12
N GLY A 183 6.61 -28.03 8.43
CA GLY A 183 5.93 -26.82 7.93
C GLY A 183 6.40 -25.56 8.66
N ASN A 184 5.58 -24.53 8.71
CA ASN A 184 5.86 -23.21 9.32
C ASN A 184 6.87 -22.36 8.53
N ASP A 185 7.10 -22.66 7.26
CA ASP A 185 7.99 -21.91 6.40
C ASP A 185 7.21 -20.94 5.54
N LEU A 186 7.78 -19.77 5.27
CA LEU A 186 7.05 -18.66 4.64
C LEU A 186 7.84 -17.98 3.55
N ALA A 187 7.08 -17.33 2.64
CA ALA A 187 7.60 -16.29 1.78
C ALA A 187 6.84 -14.98 2.05
N ILE A 188 7.53 -13.85 1.88
CA ILE A 188 6.94 -12.51 1.98
C ILE A 188 7.43 -11.64 0.83
N ASP A 189 6.54 -10.78 0.32
CA ASP A 189 6.82 -9.86 -0.76
C ASP A 189 5.97 -8.58 -0.66
N ASP A 190 6.34 -7.55 -1.44
CA ASP A 190 5.63 -6.27 -1.58
C ASP A 190 5.21 -5.67 -0.22
N ILE A 191 6.21 -5.44 0.64
CA ILE A 191 6.01 -4.73 1.91
C ILE A 191 5.83 -3.26 1.60
N ILE A 192 4.66 -2.70 1.90
CA ILE A 192 4.32 -1.31 1.61
C ILE A 192 3.85 -0.59 2.87
N PHE A 193 4.32 0.63 3.07
CA PHE A 193 3.83 1.55 4.09
C PHE A 193 3.49 2.89 3.43
N ARG A 194 2.23 3.30 3.51
CA ARG A 194 1.71 4.49 2.81
C ARG A 194 0.59 5.16 3.59
N SER A 195 0.29 6.43 3.27
CA SER A 195 -0.85 7.13 3.86
C SER A 195 -2.18 6.47 3.51
N CYS A 196 -3.12 6.59 4.46
CA CYS A 196 -4.49 6.11 4.36
C CYS A 196 -5.43 7.25 4.75
N GLY A 197 -6.29 7.66 3.86
CA GLY A 197 -7.25 8.74 4.08
C GLY A 197 -8.65 8.39 3.60
N ASP A 198 -9.58 9.31 3.77
CA ASP A 198 -10.95 9.12 3.34
C ASP A 198 -11.05 8.90 1.83
N LEU A 199 -12.02 8.12 1.42
CA LEU A 199 -12.46 8.14 0.03
C LEU A 199 -13.19 9.46 -0.23
N THR A 200 -12.58 10.32 -1.04
CA THR A 200 -13.13 11.63 -1.38
C THR A 200 -13.54 11.66 -2.85
N THR A 201 -14.80 11.99 -3.10
CA THR A 201 -15.34 12.24 -4.44
C THR A 201 -15.56 13.72 -4.66
N ILE A 202 -15.63 14.14 -5.92
CA ILE A 202 -15.96 15.51 -6.33
C ILE A 202 -17.24 15.47 -7.14
N SER A 203 -18.13 16.41 -6.86
CA SER A 203 -19.34 16.63 -7.66
C SER A 203 -19.68 18.13 -7.79
N PRO A 204 -20.47 18.55 -8.77
CA PRO A 204 -21.08 19.87 -8.74
C PRO A 204 -22.01 20.00 -7.52
N ILE A 205 -22.09 21.18 -6.93
CA ILE A 205 -22.95 21.43 -5.77
C ILE A 205 -24.41 21.07 -6.10
N ASN A 206 -25.05 20.28 -5.25
CA ASN A 206 -26.39 19.71 -5.43
C ASN A 206 -26.52 18.69 -6.59
N SER A 207 -25.44 18.08 -7.03
CA SER A 207 -25.41 17.00 -8.00
C SER A 207 -24.61 15.81 -7.44
N SER A 208 -24.80 14.64 -8.03
CA SER A 208 -23.98 13.44 -7.76
C SER A 208 -23.14 13.02 -8.98
N GLU A 209 -23.08 13.88 -10.01
CA GLU A 209 -22.27 13.62 -11.20
C GLU A 209 -20.79 13.75 -10.85
N ASN A 210 -19.98 12.87 -11.40
CA ASN A 210 -18.52 12.85 -11.21
C ASN A 210 -17.76 13.39 -12.43
N GLU A 211 -18.49 13.78 -13.47
CA GLU A 211 -17.99 14.46 -14.66
C GLU A 211 -19.09 15.31 -15.26
N ILE A 212 -18.75 16.29 -16.09
CA ILE A 212 -19.72 17.08 -16.85
C ILE A 212 -19.20 17.37 -18.26
N SER A 213 -20.14 17.52 -19.21
CA SER A 213 -19.85 17.94 -20.57
C SER A 213 -20.47 19.31 -20.82
N ILE A 214 -19.71 20.23 -21.43
CA ILE A 214 -20.13 21.58 -21.76
C ILE A 214 -19.97 21.80 -23.28
N CYS A 215 -21.04 22.23 -23.98
CA CYS A 215 -20.90 22.59 -25.37
C CYS A 215 -20.03 23.84 -25.52
N GLU A 216 -19.12 23.84 -26.49
CA GLU A 216 -18.21 24.97 -26.79
C GLU A 216 -18.90 26.32 -26.92
N GLU A 217 -20.11 26.33 -27.47
CA GLU A 217 -20.93 27.53 -27.63
C GLU A 217 -21.40 28.17 -26.31
N ASN A 218 -21.36 27.41 -25.22
CA ASN A 218 -21.74 27.85 -23.87
C ASN A 218 -20.53 28.29 -23.03
N LEU A 219 -19.34 28.33 -23.60
CA LEU A 219 -18.12 28.75 -22.91
C LEU A 219 -17.91 30.27 -23.04
N PRO A 220 -17.19 30.86 -22.09
CA PRO A 220 -16.58 30.26 -20.90
C PRO A 220 -17.60 30.08 -19.75
N GLN A 221 -17.40 29.03 -18.94
CA GLN A 221 -18.25 28.77 -17.76
C GLN A 221 -17.44 28.67 -16.46
N THR A 222 -18.11 28.93 -15.35
CA THR A 222 -17.65 28.70 -13.99
C THR A 222 -18.51 27.61 -13.35
N ILE A 223 -17.89 26.65 -12.67
CA ILE A 223 -18.57 25.54 -12.03
C ILE A 223 -18.30 25.60 -10.53
N ASN A 224 -19.33 25.35 -9.74
CA ASN A 224 -19.21 25.20 -8.29
C ASN A 224 -19.11 23.73 -7.96
N LEU A 225 -17.96 23.32 -7.44
CA LEU A 225 -17.63 21.94 -7.06
C LEU A 225 -17.62 21.79 -5.55
N GLU A 226 -17.85 20.58 -5.08
CA GLU A 226 -17.79 20.19 -3.69
C GLU A 226 -17.00 18.89 -3.53
N ALA A 227 -16.11 18.88 -2.54
CA ALA A 227 -15.40 17.69 -2.10
C ALA A 227 -16.26 16.95 -1.07
N ASN A 228 -16.47 15.65 -1.29
CA ASN A 228 -17.29 14.78 -0.46
C ASN A 228 -16.46 13.64 0.13
N PRO A 229 -15.73 13.84 1.25
CA PRO A 229 -15.07 12.76 1.96
C PRO A 229 -16.11 11.84 2.60
N ASP A 230 -15.79 10.55 2.72
CA ASP A 230 -16.69 9.55 3.31
C ASP A 230 -16.60 9.47 4.84
N PHE A 231 -15.73 10.24 5.46
CA PHE A 231 -15.51 10.31 6.90
C PHE A 231 -15.17 8.96 7.55
N SER A 232 -14.55 8.06 6.79
CA SER A 232 -14.23 6.72 7.26
C SER A 232 -12.92 6.64 8.05
N ILE A 233 -12.00 7.58 7.82
CA ILE A 233 -10.63 7.58 8.37
C ILE A 233 -10.35 8.87 9.16
N TYR A 234 -10.58 10.03 8.55
CA TYR A 234 -10.25 11.34 9.14
C TYR A 234 -11.37 11.88 10.01
N SER A 235 -11.02 12.49 11.15
CA SER A 235 -11.95 13.23 11.99
C SER A 235 -12.07 14.72 11.58
N ASP A 236 -10.98 15.27 11.07
CA ASP A 236 -10.89 16.64 10.57
C ASP A 236 -10.42 16.65 9.14
N HIS A 237 -10.82 17.65 8.36
CA HIS A 237 -10.54 17.70 6.93
C HIS A 237 -10.00 19.06 6.53
N TYR A 238 -8.83 19.05 5.90
CA TYR A 238 -8.19 20.21 5.30
C TYR A 238 -7.99 19.92 3.81
N TYR A 239 -8.17 20.92 2.95
CA TYR A 239 -8.28 20.76 1.50
C TYR A 239 -7.29 21.64 0.76
N GLN A 240 -6.76 21.14 -0.36
CA GLN A 240 -6.09 21.91 -1.39
C GLN A 240 -6.57 21.43 -2.75
N TRP A 241 -7.29 22.28 -3.47
CA TRP A 241 -7.75 21.98 -4.83
C TRP A 241 -6.61 22.12 -5.83
N GLN A 242 -6.62 21.22 -6.81
CA GLN A 242 -5.65 21.18 -7.90
C GLN A 242 -6.37 21.13 -9.23
N ARG A 243 -5.71 21.67 -10.27
CA ARG A 243 -6.17 21.67 -11.66
C ARG A 243 -5.13 21.00 -12.56
N SER A 244 -5.61 20.29 -13.59
CA SER A 244 -4.83 19.73 -14.68
C SER A 244 -5.51 19.95 -16.02
N ASN A 245 -4.72 20.02 -17.11
CA ASN A 245 -5.22 20.05 -18.49
C ASN A 245 -5.06 18.68 -19.17
N ASP A 246 -4.29 17.76 -18.60
CA ASP A 246 -3.95 16.44 -19.16
C ASP A 246 -4.36 15.26 -18.24
N GLY A 247 -4.80 15.56 -17.01
CA GLY A 247 -5.12 14.56 -15.99
C GLY A 247 -3.89 13.93 -15.30
N GLU A 248 -2.68 14.32 -15.70
CA GLU A 248 -1.42 13.78 -15.21
C GLU A 248 -0.60 14.83 -14.44
N THR A 249 -0.49 16.04 -15.00
CA THR A 249 0.27 17.14 -14.41
C THR A 249 -0.65 18.05 -13.60
N TRP A 250 -0.48 18.08 -12.29
CA TRP A 250 -1.35 18.80 -11.37
C TRP A 250 -0.70 20.06 -10.79
N ASN A 251 -1.48 21.12 -10.69
CA ASN A 251 -1.06 22.39 -10.13
C ASN A 251 -2.05 22.84 -9.06
N ASP A 252 -1.53 23.30 -7.92
CA ASP A 252 -2.33 23.86 -6.87
C ASP A 252 -3.08 25.12 -7.36
N ILE A 253 -4.33 25.23 -6.92
CA ILE A 253 -5.14 26.43 -7.14
C ILE A 253 -4.98 27.32 -5.92
N PRO A 254 -4.30 28.48 -6.03
CA PRO A 254 -4.05 29.34 -4.89
C PRO A 254 -5.32 29.77 -4.16
N GLY A 255 -5.36 29.57 -2.84
CA GLY A 255 -6.48 29.96 -1.98
C GLY A 255 -7.71 29.04 -2.07
N ALA A 256 -7.68 27.98 -2.86
CA ALA A 256 -8.76 27.00 -2.94
C ALA A 256 -8.55 25.91 -1.87
N ASN A 257 -8.94 26.20 -0.63
CA ASN A 257 -8.68 25.39 0.56
C ASN A 257 -9.94 25.05 1.38
N GLN A 258 -11.10 25.16 0.77
CA GLN A 258 -12.38 24.81 1.39
C GLN A 258 -12.96 23.57 0.71
N ALA A 259 -13.92 22.89 1.38
CA ALA A 259 -14.65 21.77 0.77
C ALA A 259 -15.37 22.20 -0.52
N GLN A 260 -15.86 23.43 -0.59
CA GLN A 260 -16.49 23.99 -1.77
C GLN A 260 -15.51 24.89 -2.53
N PHE A 261 -15.52 24.77 -3.84
CA PHE A 261 -14.64 25.50 -4.75
C PHE A 261 -15.39 25.97 -6.00
N SER A 262 -15.24 27.24 -6.32
CA SER A 262 -15.71 27.80 -7.61
C SER A 262 -14.54 27.87 -8.58
N THR A 263 -14.67 27.22 -9.73
CA THR A 263 -13.60 27.21 -10.74
C THR A 263 -13.40 28.63 -11.30
N SER A 264 -12.18 28.90 -11.78
CA SER A 264 -12.00 29.98 -12.75
C SER A 264 -12.73 29.63 -14.06
N SER A 265 -12.83 30.60 -14.95
CA SER A 265 -13.46 30.41 -16.27
C SER A 265 -12.84 29.23 -17.02
N ILE A 266 -13.66 28.25 -17.37
CA ILE A 266 -13.27 27.05 -18.14
C ILE A 266 -13.52 27.33 -19.61
N SER A 267 -12.56 27.02 -20.46
CA SER A 267 -12.62 27.20 -21.92
C SER A 267 -12.13 25.97 -22.70
N THR A 268 -11.55 25.01 -22.04
CA THR A 268 -11.02 23.75 -22.62
C THR A 268 -11.23 22.61 -21.63
N ASP A 269 -11.04 21.38 -22.10
CA ASP A 269 -11.01 20.21 -21.25
C ASP A 269 -10.14 20.46 -20.01
N THR A 270 -10.69 20.14 -18.86
CA THR A 270 -10.04 20.45 -17.59
C THR A 270 -10.36 19.37 -16.55
N TYR A 271 -9.36 19.02 -15.77
CA TYR A 271 -9.48 18.09 -14.64
C TYR A 271 -9.30 18.85 -13.33
N PHE A 272 -10.07 18.46 -12.34
CA PHE A 272 -9.93 18.93 -10.95
C PHE A 272 -9.79 17.75 -10.03
N ARG A 273 -8.93 17.88 -9.02
CA ARG A 273 -8.88 16.98 -7.88
C ARG A 273 -8.65 17.78 -6.60
N VAL A 274 -8.90 17.16 -5.48
CA VAL A 274 -8.64 17.75 -4.18
C VAL A 274 -7.71 16.87 -3.37
N GLN A 275 -6.68 17.47 -2.81
CA GLN A 275 -5.82 16.88 -1.80
C GLN A 275 -6.47 17.07 -0.44
N VAL A 276 -6.51 16.01 0.37
CA VAL A 276 -7.17 16.00 1.68
C VAL A 276 -6.19 15.48 2.72
N ALA A 277 -6.11 16.18 3.85
CA ALA A 277 -5.31 15.78 5.00
C ALA A 277 -6.10 15.96 6.31
N GLU A 278 -5.74 15.19 7.34
CA GLU A 278 -6.32 15.32 8.69
C GLU A 278 -5.70 16.46 9.49
N ASP A 279 -4.49 16.91 9.11
CA ASP A 279 -3.79 18.06 9.69
C ASP A 279 -3.37 19.02 8.56
N PRO A 280 -3.58 20.35 8.69
CA PRO A 280 -3.26 21.32 7.64
C PRO A 280 -1.78 21.33 7.26
N VAL A 281 -0.85 21.00 8.18
CA VAL A 281 0.59 20.93 7.90
C VAL A 281 0.95 19.81 6.92
N ASN A 282 0.07 18.81 6.75
CA ASN A 282 0.27 17.66 5.90
C ASN A 282 -0.20 17.89 4.44
N LEU A 283 -0.84 19.03 4.14
CA LEU A 283 -1.29 19.35 2.78
C LEU A 283 -0.13 19.63 1.81
N ASP A 284 1.03 20.06 2.31
CA ASP A 284 2.20 20.35 1.47
C ASP A 284 3.02 19.08 1.14
N ASP A 285 2.61 17.91 1.66
CA ASP A 285 3.32 16.65 1.47
C ASP A 285 2.39 15.56 0.92
N ASN A 286 2.65 15.14 -0.32
CA ASN A 286 1.91 14.09 -1.01
C ASN A 286 2.02 12.70 -0.34
N LEU A 287 3.04 12.49 0.50
CA LEU A 287 3.22 11.25 1.26
C LEU A 287 2.37 11.21 2.53
N CYS A 288 1.77 12.35 2.91
CA CYS A 288 1.07 12.53 4.19
C CYS A 288 -0.40 12.90 4.03
N SER A 289 -0.87 12.93 2.80
CA SER A 289 -2.23 13.27 2.41
C SER A 289 -2.72 12.32 1.33
N THR A 290 -3.99 12.38 1.00
CA THR A 290 -4.59 11.58 -0.06
C THR A 290 -5.29 12.47 -1.07
N PHE A 291 -5.52 11.95 -2.28
CA PHE A 291 -6.20 12.67 -3.35
C PHE A 291 -7.56 12.05 -3.62
N SER A 292 -8.52 12.89 -4.00
CA SER A 292 -9.76 12.45 -4.60
C SER A 292 -9.50 11.83 -5.98
N GLU A 293 -10.49 11.11 -6.51
CA GLU A 293 -10.56 10.88 -7.95
C GLU A 293 -10.66 12.20 -8.70
N ALA A 294 -10.19 12.21 -9.95
CA ALA A 294 -10.28 13.39 -10.79
C ALA A 294 -11.72 13.62 -11.25
N PHE A 295 -12.19 14.85 -11.13
CA PHE A 295 -13.42 15.33 -11.75
C PHE A 295 -13.08 15.91 -13.12
N TYR A 296 -13.75 15.41 -14.18
CA TYR A 296 -13.48 15.80 -15.55
C TYR A 296 -14.55 16.75 -16.08
N VAL A 297 -14.11 17.82 -16.72
CA VAL A 297 -14.93 18.73 -17.48
C VAL A 297 -14.57 18.60 -18.95
N GLU A 298 -15.45 17.96 -19.72
CA GLU A 298 -15.33 17.79 -21.16
C GLU A 298 -15.89 19.01 -21.90
N VAL A 299 -15.20 19.51 -22.92
CA VAL A 299 -15.68 20.52 -23.81
C VAL A 299 -16.05 19.88 -25.15
N ILE A 300 -17.36 19.83 -25.47
CA ILE A 300 -17.86 19.26 -26.71
C ILE A 300 -17.76 20.30 -27.81
N PRO A 301 -16.99 20.05 -28.91
CA PRO A 301 -16.87 20.98 -30.03
C PRO A 301 -18.20 21.26 -30.72
N THR A 302 -18.41 22.49 -31.18
CA THR A 302 -19.55 22.85 -32.03
C THR A 302 -19.46 22.11 -33.37
N PRO A 303 -20.51 21.38 -33.82
CA PRO A 303 -20.49 20.74 -35.13
C PRO A 303 -20.25 21.74 -36.25
N PRO A 304 -19.46 21.41 -37.28
CA PRO A 304 -19.26 22.30 -38.42
C PRO A 304 -20.60 22.62 -39.10
N THR A 305 -20.84 23.88 -39.39
CA THR A 305 -22.02 24.31 -40.12
C THR A 305 -22.06 23.65 -41.50
N PRO A 306 -23.16 23.00 -41.92
CA PRO A 306 -23.25 22.40 -43.24
C PRO A 306 -22.98 23.49 -44.30
N SER A 307 -21.99 23.23 -45.16
CA SER A 307 -21.74 24.10 -46.32
C SER A 307 -22.98 24.07 -47.24
N SER A 308 -23.63 25.23 -47.40
CA SER A 308 -24.72 25.43 -48.33
C SER A 308 -24.27 25.32 -49.79
#